data_ce64e5040ca6fba043e0360ae4ea23eb
#
_entry.id   ce64e5040ca6fba043e0360ae4ea23eb
#
_cell.length_a   1.000
_cell.length_b   1.000
_cell.length_c   1.000
_cell.angle_alpha   90.00
_cell.angle_beta   90.00
_cell.angle_gamma   90.00
#
_symmetry.space_group_name_H-M   'P 1'
#
loop_
_entity.id
_entity.type
_entity.pdbx_description
1 polymer ?
#
loop_
_entity_poly.entity_id
_entity_poly.type
_entity_poly.pdbx_seq_one_letter_code
_entity_poly.pdbx_strand_id
1 'polypeptide(L)'
;MTVEMLKGKIHRATVVQAELDYVGSITVDEELLEAAGIMEYEKVQIVDVNNGSRFETYTICGKRGSGMICLNGAAARCVSTGDKVIIMCYANYEAEEAKEHKPKVVFVDDENKISRVTNYEKHGLLKDQEN
;
A
#
# COMPACT_ATOMS: atom_id res chain seq x y z
N MET A 1 11.69 -15.06 20.04
CA MET A 1 10.51 -14.17 20.05
C MET A 1 10.57 -13.24 18.85
N THR A 2 9.45 -13.12 18.13
CA THR A 2 9.40 -12.26 16.96
C THR A 2 8.51 -11.05 17.24
N VAL A 3 8.76 -9.98 16.49
CA VAL A 3 7.97 -8.76 16.53
C VAL A 3 7.42 -8.51 15.13
N GLU A 4 6.13 -8.23 15.04
CA GLU A 4 5.52 -7.88 13.76
C GLU A 4 5.73 -6.39 13.51
N MET A 5 6.36 -6.09 12.37
CA MET A 5 6.76 -4.73 12.03
C MET A 5 6.22 -4.35 10.65
N LEU A 6 6.03 -3.06 10.44
CA LEU A 6 5.69 -2.55 9.11
C LEU A 6 6.87 -2.86 8.17
N LYS A 7 6.60 -3.61 7.11
CA LYS A 7 7.63 -3.96 6.13
C LYS A 7 7.64 -2.98 4.97
N GLY A 8 6.46 -2.61 4.47
CA GLY A 8 6.34 -1.71 3.34
C GLY A 8 5.00 -0.99 3.34
N LYS A 9 4.96 0.14 2.65
CA LYS A 9 3.78 0.99 2.63
C LYS A 9 3.74 1.81 1.35
N ILE A 10 2.56 1.89 0.74
CA ILE A 10 2.28 2.79 -0.37
C ILE A 10 1.30 3.81 0.20
N HIS A 11 1.74 5.07 0.30
CA HIS A 11 1.01 6.11 1.01
C HIS A 11 0.17 6.96 0.08
N ARG A 12 -1.15 6.96 0.31
CA ARG A 12 -2.14 7.83 -0.34
C ARG A 12 -2.23 7.64 -1.85
N ALA A 13 -2.23 6.38 -2.30
CA ALA A 13 -2.51 6.06 -3.69
C ALA A 13 -3.98 6.34 -4.00
N THR A 14 -4.27 6.72 -5.24
CA THR A 14 -5.63 7.01 -5.68
C THR A 14 -6.26 5.76 -6.27
N VAL A 15 -7.45 5.39 -5.80
CA VAL A 15 -8.23 4.27 -6.37
C VAL A 15 -8.67 4.67 -7.78
N VAL A 16 -8.22 3.92 -8.77
CA VAL A 16 -8.55 4.16 -10.17
C VAL A 16 -9.82 3.41 -10.57
N GLN A 17 -10.05 2.25 -9.96
CA GLN A 17 -11.14 1.36 -10.35
C GLN A 17 -11.58 0.51 -9.16
N ALA A 18 -12.86 0.20 -9.11
CA ALA A 18 -13.43 -0.67 -8.08
C ALA A 18 -14.44 -1.58 -8.79
N GLU A 19 -14.13 -2.88 -8.88
CA GLU A 19 -14.88 -3.84 -9.68
C GLU A 19 -15.44 -4.96 -8.82
N LEU A 20 -16.71 -4.82 -8.44
CA LEU A 20 -17.37 -5.77 -7.55
C LEU A 20 -17.40 -7.19 -8.11
N ASP A 21 -17.54 -7.34 -9.42
CA ASP A 21 -17.70 -8.64 -10.06
C ASP A 21 -16.38 -9.31 -10.48
N TYR A 22 -15.25 -8.69 -10.20
CA TYR A 22 -13.95 -9.30 -10.43
C TYR A 22 -13.61 -10.25 -9.29
N VAL A 23 -12.68 -11.16 -9.56
CA VAL A 23 -12.14 -12.03 -8.51
C VAL A 23 -11.43 -11.16 -7.49
N GLY A 24 -11.71 -11.40 -6.18
CA GLY A 24 -11.27 -10.54 -5.09
C GLY A 24 -9.77 -10.32 -5.04
N SER A 25 -9.36 -9.17 -4.57
CA SER A 25 -7.98 -8.75 -4.31
C SER A 25 -7.85 -7.24 -4.53
N ILE A 26 -6.61 -6.76 -4.44
CA ILE A 26 -6.28 -5.42 -4.92
C ILE A 26 -5.23 -5.56 -6.02
N THR A 27 -5.53 -5.01 -7.21
CA THR A 27 -4.57 -4.95 -8.31
C THR A 27 -3.77 -3.67 -8.16
N VAL A 28 -2.45 -3.80 -8.06
CA VAL A 28 -1.55 -2.68 -7.83
C VAL A 28 -0.47 -2.69 -8.91
N ASP A 29 -0.19 -1.52 -9.47
CA ASP A 29 0.91 -1.32 -10.42
C ASP A 29 2.17 -2.04 -9.88
N GLU A 30 2.74 -2.91 -10.71
CA GLU A 30 3.92 -3.70 -10.35
C GLU A 30 5.08 -2.83 -9.84
N GLU A 31 5.26 -1.66 -10.43
CA GLU A 31 6.33 -0.74 -10.01
C GLU A 31 6.14 -0.28 -8.56
N LEU A 32 4.90 -0.03 -8.15
CA LEU A 32 4.61 0.36 -6.77
C LEU A 32 4.84 -0.79 -5.81
N LEU A 33 4.42 -2.00 -6.18
CA LEU A 33 4.65 -3.19 -5.35
C LEU A 33 6.14 -3.42 -5.16
N GLU A 34 6.89 -3.35 -6.23
CA GLU A 34 8.34 -3.56 -6.20
C GLU A 34 9.02 -2.52 -5.29
N ALA A 35 8.64 -1.25 -5.44
CA ALA A 35 9.22 -0.18 -4.63
C ALA A 35 8.92 -0.35 -3.14
N ALA A 36 7.74 -0.87 -2.81
CA ALA A 36 7.33 -1.10 -1.42
C ALA A 36 7.82 -2.44 -0.86
N GLY A 37 8.40 -3.30 -1.70
CA GLY A 37 8.84 -4.63 -1.29
C GLY A 37 7.68 -5.58 -1.05
N ILE A 38 6.58 -5.41 -1.79
CA ILE A 38 5.39 -6.25 -1.68
C ILE A 38 5.35 -7.22 -2.85
N MET A 39 5.16 -8.49 -2.58
CA MET A 39 5.07 -9.53 -3.61
C MET A 39 3.63 -9.71 -4.07
N GLU A 40 3.46 -10.25 -5.28
CA GLU A 40 2.14 -10.71 -5.72
C GLU A 40 1.63 -11.78 -4.76
N TYR A 41 0.33 -11.75 -4.47
CA TYR A 41 -0.37 -12.61 -3.52
C TYR A 41 -0.01 -12.35 -2.05
N GLU A 42 0.77 -11.35 -1.77
CA GLU A 42 1.08 -11.01 -0.39
C GLU A 42 -0.13 -10.35 0.25
N LYS A 43 -0.40 -10.71 1.51
CA LYS A 43 -1.47 -10.10 2.29
C LYS A 43 -1.11 -8.65 2.60
N VAL A 44 -2.08 -7.75 2.40
CA VAL A 44 -1.93 -6.33 2.72
C VAL A 44 -3.12 -5.85 3.53
N GLN A 45 -2.90 -4.81 4.29
CA GLN A 45 -3.93 -4.06 4.99
C GLN A 45 -4.16 -2.76 4.25
N ILE A 46 -5.43 -2.45 3.98
CA ILE A 46 -5.82 -1.25 3.24
C ILE A 46 -6.58 -0.34 4.18
N VAL A 47 -6.25 0.95 4.15
CA VAL A 47 -7.00 1.97 4.87
C VAL A 47 -7.47 3.01 3.86
N ASP A 48 -8.77 3.27 3.82
CA ASP A 48 -9.34 4.30 2.96
C ASP A 48 -9.38 5.61 3.75
N VAL A 49 -8.65 6.60 3.28
CA VAL A 49 -8.53 7.90 3.96
C VAL A 49 -9.84 8.66 3.97
N ASN A 50 -10.66 8.47 2.93
CA ASN A 50 -11.90 9.24 2.74
C ASN A 50 -13.05 8.75 3.61
N ASN A 51 -13.15 7.44 3.85
CA ASN A 51 -14.27 6.87 4.61
C ASN A 51 -13.88 6.14 5.89
N GLY A 52 -12.58 5.98 6.14
CA GLY A 52 -12.08 5.33 7.36
C GLY A 52 -12.14 3.81 7.35
N SER A 53 -12.56 3.17 6.27
CA SER A 53 -12.58 1.71 6.19
C SER A 53 -11.18 1.14 6.32
N ARG A 54 -11.08 0.04 7.06
CA ARG A 54 -9.82 -0.70 7.25
C ARG A 54 -10.10 -2.17 7.02
N PHE A 55 -9.43 -2.76 6.05
CA PHE A 55 -9.69 -4.15 5.68
C PHE A 55 -8.41 -4.80 5.15
N GLU A 56 -8.46 -6.11 5.05
CA GLU A 56 -7.34 -6.91 4.56
C GLU A 56 -7.71 -7.60 3.26
N THR A 57 -6.73 -7.74 2.37
CA THR A 57 -6.87 -8.50 1.14
C THR A 57 -5.47 -8.93 0.70
N TYR A 58 -5.31 -9.34 -0.54
CA TYR A 58 -4.01 -9.69 -1.08
C TYR A 58 -3.82 -9.03 -2.44
N THR A 59 -2.58 -8.96 -2.90
CA THR A 59 -2.21 -8.21 -4.10
C THR A 59 -2.21 -9.05 -5.35
N ILE A 60 -2.54 -8.41 -6.46
CA ILE A 60 -2.34 -8.92 -7.82
C ILE A 60 -1.50 -7.86 -8.53
N CYS A 61 -0.51 -8.28 -9.31
CA CYS A 61 0.30 -7.35 -10.09
C CYS A 61 -0.52 -6.73 -11.23
N GLY A 62 -0.59 -5.40 -11.25
CA GLY A 62 -1.12 -4.65 -12.36
C GLY A 62 -0.01 -4.29 -13.34
N LYS A 63 -0.40 -3.81 -14.51
CA LYS A 63 0.57 -3.43 -15.54
C LYS A 63 1.57 -2.41 -15.02
N ARG A 64 2.84 -2.71 -15.21
CA ARG A 64 3.93 -1.85 -14.74
C ARG A 64 3.85 -0.46 -15.36
N GLY A 65 3.90 0.56 -14.52
CA GLY A 65 3.84 1.96 -14.93
C GLY A 65 2.46 2.47 -15.24
N SER A 66 1.41 1.66 -15.03
CA SER A 66 0.04 2.04 -15.35
C SER A 66 -0.62 2.94 -14.32
N GLY A 67 -0.09 2.99 -13.10
CA GLY A 67 -0.75 3.67 -11.98
C GLY A 67 -1.97 2.93 -11.47
N MET A 68 -2.12 1.64 -11.80
CA MET A 68 -3.30 0.86 -11.45
C MET A 68 -3.41 0.64 -9.94
N ILE A 69 -4.55 1.01 -9.39
CA ILE A 69 -5.00 0.68 -8.05
C ILE A 69 -6.48 0.31 -8.20
N CYS A 70 -6.77 -0.98 -8.21
CA CYS A 70 -8.13 -1.47 -8.41
C CYS A 70 -8.52 -2.42 -7.29
N LEU A 71 -9.61 -2.11 -6.60
CA LEU A 71 -10.17 -2.99 -5.58
C LEU A 71 -11.16 -3.94 -6.27
N ASN A 72 -10.97 -5.23 -6.09
CA ASN A 72 -11.71 -6.28 -6.78
C ASN A 72 -12.59 -7.06 -5.82
N GLY A 73 -13.76 -7.49 -6.32
CA GLY A 73 -14.66 -8.32 -5.54
C GLY A 73 -15.25 -7.59 -4.35
N ALA A 74 -15.42 -8.28 -3.23
CA ALA A 74 -16.03 -7.71 -2.03
C ALA A 74 -15.28 -6.47 -1.51
N ALA A 75 -13.97 -6.40 -1.69
CA ALA A 75 -13.18 -5.25 -1.25
C ALA A 75 -13.59 -3.97 -1.99
N ALA A 76 -14.17 -4.07 -3.18
CA ALA A 76 -14.65 -2.91 -3.94
C ALA A 76 -15.75 -2.17 -3.19
N ARG A 77 -16.47 -2.82 -2.27
CA ARG A 77 -17.50 -2.17 -1.48
C ARG A 77 -16.94 -1.25 -0.40
N CYS A 78 -15.66 -1.39 -0.08
CA CYS A 78 -15.03 -0.62 0.99
C CYS A 78 -14.47 0.72 0.50
N VAL A 79 -14.44 0.94 -0.80
CA VAL A 79 -13.80 2.13 -1.40
C VAL A 79 -14.69 2.69 -2.51
N SER A 80 -14.35 3.91 -2.94
CA SER A 80 -14.93 4.52 -4.13
C SER A 80 -13.79 4.98 -5.03
N THR A 81 -14.02 4.95 -6.34
CA THR A 81 -13.05 5.49 -7.30
C THR A 81 -12.74 6.94 -6.93
N GLY A 82 -11.46 7.28 -6.91
CA GLY A 82 -10.99 8.60 -6.51
C GLY A 82 -10.58 8.70 -5.06
N ASP A 83 -10.92 7.70 -4.23
CA ASP A 83 -10.48 7.70 -2.83
C ASP A 83 -8.97 7.55 -2.72
N LYS A 84 -8.42 8.11 -1.64
CA LYS A 84 -7.01 7.89 -1.28
C LYS A 84 -6.94 6.69 -0.34
N VAL A 85 -6.07 5.75 -0.65
CA VAL A 85 -5.86 4.57 0.19
C VAL A 85 -4.40 4.45 0.59
N ILE A 86 -4.19 3.81 1.73
CA ILE A 86 -2.86 3.48 2.23
C ILE A 86 -2.77 1.96 2.22
N ILE A 87 -1.75 1.43 1.57
CA ILE A 87 -1.54 -0.02 1.44
C ILE A 87 -0.33 -0.37 2.26
N MET A 88 -0.49 -1.28 3.23
CA MET A 88 0.57 -1.64 4.17
C MET A 88 0.76 -3.14 4.21
N CYS A 89 2.00 -3.58 4.38
CA CYS A 89 2.30 -4.98 4.65
C CYS A 89 3.22 -5.08 5.85
N TYR A 90 3.18 -6.23 6.48
CA TYR A 90 3.90 -6.48 7.74
C TYR A 90 4.67 -7.79 7.64
N ALA A 91 5.70 -7.93 8.43
CA ALA A 91 6.45 -9.16 8.50
C ALA A 91 6.96 -9.34 9.93
N ASN A 92 7.24 -10.58 10.29
CA ASN A 92 7.77 -10.91 11.61
C ASN A 92 9.29 -10.92 11.55
N TYR A 93 9.89 -10.26 12.51
CA TYR A 93 11.35 -10.16 12.63
C TYR A 93 11.76 -10.65 14.03
N GLU A 94 12.93 -11.29 14.10
CA GLU A 94 13.52 -11.58 15.40
C GLU A 94 13.78 -10.24 16.11
N ALA A 95 13.69 -10.23 17.44
CA ALA A 95 13.82 -8.98 18.20
C ALA A 95 15.08 -8.19 17.85
N GLU A 96 16.19 -8.87 17.59
CA GLU A 96 17.42 -8.19 17.22
C GLU A 96 17.35 -7.55 15.85
N GLU A 97 16.74 -8.26 14.89
CA GLU A 97 16.52 -7.72 13.54
C GLU A 97 15.58 -6.52 13.57
N ALA A 98 14.56 -6.58 14.42
CA ALA A 98 13.54 -5.53 14.52
C ALA A 98 14.16 -4.19 14.91
N LYS A 99 15.21 -4.20 15.71
CA LYS A 99 15.89 -2.97 16.14
C LYS A 99 16.54 -2.22 14.97
N GLU A 100 16.98 -2.96 13.96
CA GLU A 100 17.66 -2.40 12.80
C GLU A 100 16.74 -2.29 11.57
N HIS A 101 15.50 -2.77 11.69
CA HIS A 101 14.57 -2.80 10.58
C HIS A 101 14.14 -1.41 10.13
N LYS A 102 14.11 -1.22 8.82
CA LYS A 102 13.60 0.00 8.20
C LYS A 102 12.59 -0.37 7.12
N PRO A 103 11.35 0.15 7.18
CA PRO A 103 10.35 -0.15 6.17
C PRO A 103 10.66 0.59 4.87
N LYS A 104 10.05 0.13 3.79
CA LYS A 104 10.05 0.86 2.52
C LYS A 104 8.75 1.64 2.43
N VAL A 105 8.84 2.96 2.42
CA VAL A 105 7.67 3.85 2.37
C VAL A 105 7.66 4.57 1.04
N VAL A 106 6.62 4.30 0.24
CA VAL A 106 6.49 4.84 -1.11
C VAL A 106 5.44 5.94 -1.11
N PHE A 107 5.81 7.13 -1.53
CA PHE A 107 4.89 8.26 -1.74
C PHE A 107 4.61 8.38 -3.22
N VAL A 108 3.35 8.63 -3.56
CA VAL A 108 2.92 8.73 -4.95
C VAL A 108 2.21 10.06 -5.18
N ASP A 109 2.15 10.47 -6.45
CA ASP A 109 1.39 11.63 -6.87
C ASP A 109 -0.06 11.22 -7.21
N ASP A 110 -0.86 12.15 -7.70
CA ASP A 110 -2.28 11.91 -7.99
C ASP A 110 -2.51 10.91 -9.14
N GLU A 111 -1.49 10.65 -9.95
CA GLU A 111 -1.54 9.64 -11.01
C GLU A 111 -0.88 8.33 -10.59
N ASN A 112 -0.63 8.17 -9.28
CA ASN A 112 0.00 6.98 -8.73
C ASN A 112 1.43 6.73 -9.26
N LYS A 113 2.12 7.80 -9.62
CA LYS A 113 3.53 7.71 -9.97
C LYS A 113 4.37 7.94 -8.73
N ILE A 114 5.47 7.21 -8.61
CA ILE A 114 6.34 7.35 -7.45
C ILE A 114 6.96 8.74 -7.44
N SER A 115 6.73 9.48 -6.35
CA SER A 115 7.36 10.77 -6.14
C SER A 115 8.59 10.64 -5.26
N ARG A 116 8.57 9.68 -4.32
CA ARG A 116 9.67 9.48 -3.38
C ARG A 116 9.55 8.12 -2.71
N VAL A 117 10.70 7.52 -2.41
CA VAL A 117 10.76 6.29 -1.60
C VAL A 117 11.69 6.60 -0.43
N THR A 118 11.22 6.34 0.79
CA THR A 118 12.02 6.55 1.99
C THR A 118 12.03 5.27 2.82
N ASN A 119 12.84 5.25 3.88
CA ASN A 119 12.85 4.16 4.83
C ASN A 119 12.54 4.65 6.24
N TYR A 120 11.92 5.80 6.35
CA TYR A 120 11.61 6.42 7.64
C TYR A 120 10.36 7.29 7.52
N GLU A 121 9.52 7.30 8.56
CA GLU A 121 8.36 8.18 8.65
C GLU A 121 8.57 9.14 9.82
N LYS A 122 8.33 10.43 9.56
CA LYS A 122 8.39 11.46 10.61
C LYS A 122 6.98 11.76 11.10
N HIS A 123 6.84 12.04 12.38
CA HIS A 123 5.59 12.58 12.89
C HIS A 123 5.35 13.95 12.27
N GLY A 124 4.16 14.17 11.71
CA GLY A 124 3.81 15.47 11.15
C GLY A 124 2.99 15.39 9.88
N LEU A 125 2.91 16.49 9.19
CA LEU A 125 2.14 16.60 7.95
C LEU A 125 2.85 15.90 6.80
N LEU A 126 2.07 15.53 5.77
CA LEU A 126 2.63 14.87 4.59
C LEU A 126 3.77 15.66 3.98
N LYS A 127 3.62 16.99 3.89
CA LYS A 127 4.66 17.86 3.34
C LYS A 127 5.97 17.82 4.13
N ASP A 128 5.92 17.40 5.39
CA ASP A 128 7.08 17.34 6.28
C ASP A 128 7.83 16.02 6.20
N GLN A 129 7.42 15.10 5.33
CA GLN A 129 8.05 13.79 5.16
C GLN A 129 9.27 13.82 4.24
N GLU A 130 9.78 14.98 3.94
CA GLU A 130 10.97 15.11 3.11
C GLU A 130 12.24 14.91 3.92
N ASN A 131 13.22 14.30 3.28
CA ASN A 131 14.52 14.03 3.88
C ASN A 131 15.41 15.26 3.87
#